data_57a4ec4c0a21ec8fcc65a44a3b9d3760
#
_entry.id   57a4ec4c0a21ec8fcc65a44a3b9d3760
#
_cell.length_a   1.000
_cell.length_b   1.000
_cell.length_c   1.000
_cell.angle_alpha   90.00
_cell.angle_beta   90.00
_cell.angle_gamma   90.00
#
_symmetry.space_group_name_H-M   'P 1'
#
loop_
_entity.id
_entity.type
_entity.pdbx_description
1 polymer ?
#
loop_
_entity_poly.entity_id
_entity_poly.type
_entity_poly.pdbx_seq_one_letter_code
_entity_poly.pdbx_strand_id
1 'polypeptide(L)'
;MTNEAQGTARPASVEDLKLLLRALDDNGVEYLLIGGYALYALGYQRGTVDIDILLQPTVEQGKRVRHALLVLPQGVAKDIDPAWFAEGETIRVADAFVVDLMFNACGETYQSLLPYAMTIDFEGVPVRTLNLEGLLKTKQSSRDKDRLDRLVLERALDASKNR
;
A
#
# COMPACT_ATOMS: atom_id res chain seq x y z
N MET A 1 11.16 -24.54 -17.18
CA MET A 1 10.66 -23.88 -16.96
C MET A 1 10.74 -22.79 -16.80
N THR A 2 10.66 -22.38 -16.92
CA THR A 2 10.66 -21.53 -16.75
C THR A 2 10.27 -20.71 -16.12
N ASN A 3 10.58 -20.61 -15.67
CA ASN A 3 10.32 -19.91 -14.63
C ASN A 3 10.60 -18.49 -14.63
N GLU A 4 11.26 -17.93 -15.53
CA GLU A 4 11.49 -16.53 -15.66
C GLU A 4 10.19 -15.78 -15.81
N ALA A 5 9.28 -16.26 -16.63
CA ALA A 5 7.99 -15.62 -16.80
C ALA A 5 7.14 -15.71 -15.54
N GLN A 6 7.33 -16.77 -14.77
CA GLN A 6 6.56 -16.95 -13.54
C GLN A 6 7.10 -16.11 -12.41
N GLY A 7 8.42 -15.85 -12.40
CA GLY A 7 9.05 -15.09 -11.35
C GLY A 7 9.02 -13.59 -11.55
N THR A 8 8.58 -13.10 -12.70
CA THR A 8 8.61 -11.70 -13.03
C THR A 8 7.22 -11.09 -12.92
N ALA A 9 7.04 -10.26 -11.90
CA ALA A 9 5.79 -9.55 -11.73
C ALA A 9 5.74 -8.37 -12.72
N ARG A 10 4.56 -8.11 -13.27
CA ARG A 10 4.33 -6.93 -14.09
C ARG A 10 3.98 -5.73 -13.21
N PRO A 11 4.09 -4.51 -13.71
CA PRO A 11 3.58 -3.35 -12.98
C PRO A 11 2.09 -3.52 -12.68
N ALA A 12 1.66 -3.12 -11.50
CA ALA A 12 0.26 -3.17 -11.14
C ALA A 12 -0.53 -2.14 -11.96
N SER A 13 -1.73 -2.53 -12.39
CA SER A 13 -2.64 -1.63 -13.08
C SER A 13 -3.64 -1.03 -12.11
N VAL A 14 -4.42 -0.06 -12.58
CA VAL A 14 -5.52 0.51 -11.82
C VAL A 14 -6.53 -0.57 -11.43
N GLU A 15 -6.81 -1.49 -12.35
CA GLU A 15 -7.75 -2.57 -12.09
C GLU A 15 -7.21 -3.54 -11.04
N ASP A 16 -5.90 -3.79 -11.03
CA ASP A 16 -5.25 -4.58 -9.99
C ASP A 16 -5.41 -3.92 -8.62
N LEU A 17 -5.21 -2.62 -8.56
CA LEU A 17 -5.36 -1.87 -7.32
C LEU A 17 -6.79 -1.98 -6.81
N LYS A 18 -7.78 -1.79 -7.68
CA LYS A 18 -9.19 -1.89 -7.29
C LYS A 18 -9.53 -3.28 -6.78
N LEU A 19 -9.07 -4.31 -7.47
CA LEU A 19 -9.30 -5.70 -7.08
C LEU A 19 -8.74 -5.96 -5.67
N LEU A 20 -7.52 -5.53 -5.44
CA LEU A 20 -6.86 -5.72 -4.15
C LEU A 20 -7.62 -4.99 -3.03
N LEU A 21 -7.96 -3.72 -3.24
CA LEU A 21 -8.61 -2.93 -2.21
C LEU A 21 -9.99 -3.45 -1.87
N ARG A 22 -10.75 -3.91 -2.87
CA ARG A 22 -12.04 -4.56 -2.62
C ARG A 22 -11.87 -5.82 -1.78
N ALA A 23 -10.86 -6.64 -2.11
CA ALA A 23 -10.63 -7.86 -1.36
C ALA A 23 -10.24 -7.58 0.09
N LEU A 24 -9.43 -6.55 0.32
CA LEU A 24 -9.07 -6.14 1.67
C LEU A 24 -10.30 -5.69 2.46
N ASP A 25 -11.14 -4.86 1.86
CA ASP A 25 -12.37 -4.40 2.49
C ASP A 25 -13.32 -5.56 2.78
N ASP A 26 -13.49 -6.45 1.82
CA ASP A 26 -14.41 -7.60 1.96
C ASP A 26 -13.99 -8.55 3.07
N ASN A 27 -12.71 -8.55 3.41
CA ASN A 27 -12.18 -9.41 4.45
C ASN A 27 -11.94 -8.68 5.77
N GLY A 28 -12.41 -7.45 5.89
CA GLY A 28 -12.33 -6.69 7.12
C GLY A 28 -10.91 -6.30 7.51
N VAL A 29 -10.02 -6.15 6.54
CA VAL A 29 -8.64 -5.75 6.81
C VAL A 29 -8.59 -4.27 7.15
N GLU A 30 -7.89 -3.96 8.24
CA GLU A 30 -7.58 -2.58 8.60
C GLU A 30 -6.26 -2.22 7.92
N TYR A 31 -6.33 -1.36 6.92
CA TYR A 31 -5.16 -1.01 6.11
C TYR A 31 -5.14 0.48 5.80
N LEU A 32 -3.95 0.94 5.41
CA LEU A 32 -3.77 2.26 4.81
C LEU A 32 -2.94 2.08 3.54
N LEU A 33 -3.47 2.55 2.42
CA LEU A 33 -2.71 2.60 1.18
C LEU A 33 -1.70 3.73 1.29
N ILE A 34 -0.42 3.42 1.07
CA ILE A 34 0.66 4.40 1.08
C ILE A 34 1.47 4.26 -0.22
N GLY A 35 2.55 5.00 -0.33
CA GLY A 35 3.44 4.91 -1.48
C GLY A 35 2.90 5.57 -2.74
N GLY A 36 3.44 5.16 -3.88
CA GLY A 36 3.13 5.79 -5.17
C GLY A 36 1.67 5.67 -5.57
N TYR A 37 1.02 4.55 -5.29
CA TYR A 37 -0.39 4.39 -5.62
C TYR A 37 -1.31 5.24 -4.74
N ALA A 38 -0.88 5.58 -3.52
CA ALA A 38 -1.64 6.53 -2.71
C ALA A 38 -1.60 7.92 -3.36
N LEU A 39 -0.45 8.34 -3.85
CA LEU A 39 -0.33 9.59 -4.59
C LEU A 39 -1.19 9.57 -5.85
N TYR A 40 -1.15 8.46 -6.57
CA TYR A 40 -1.96 8.31 -7.78
C TYR A 40 -3.46 8.41 -7.45
N ALA A 41 -3.90 7.76 -6.39
CA ALA A 41 -5.31 7.79 -5.97
C ALA A 41 -5.76 9.20 -5.58
N LEU A 42 -4.85 10.03 -5.08
CA LEU A 42 -5.13 11.42 -4.74
C LEU A 42 -5.03 12.36 -5.95
N GLY A 43 -4.74 11.83 -7.13
CA GLY A 43 -4.72 12.61 -8.36
C GLY A 43 -3.35 13.10 -8.81
N TYR A 44 -2.27 12.65 -8.18
CA TYR A 44 -0.92 13.07 -8.54
C TYR A 44 -0.27 12.01 -9.43
N GLN A 45 0.36 12.45 -10.50
CA GLN A 45 1.05 11.51 -11.38
C GLN A 45 2.37 11.07 -10.76
N ARG A 46 2.55 9.77 -10.70
CA ARG A 46 3.74 9.20 -10.13
C ARG A 46 3.93 7.80 -10.73
N GLY A 47 5.06 7.58 -11.37
CA GLY A 47 5.41 6.24 -11.85
C GLY A 47 5.65 5.32 -10.68
N THR A 48 4.93 4.20 -10.65
CA THR A 48 5.09 3.21 -9.61
C THR A 48 4.73 1.84 -10.17
N VAL A 49 5.31 0.80 -9.60
CA VAL A 49 5.07 -0.58 -10.04
C VAL A 49 4.50 -1.45 -8.94
N ASP A 50 4.77 -1.11 -7.68
CA ASP A 50 4.37 -1.91 -6.53
C ASP A 50 3.28 -1.20 -5.74
N ILE A 51 2.42 -1.98 -5.10
CA ILE A 51 1.37 -1.45 -4.22
C ILE A 51 1.85 -1.62 -2.79
N ASP A 52 1.89 -0.53 -2.02
CA ASP A 52 2.34 -0.53 -0.63
C ASP A 52 1.14 -0.40 0.31
N ILE A 53 0.98 -1.38 1.19
CA ILE A 53 -0.13 -1.45 2.15
C ILE A 53 0.45 -1.45 3.56
N LEU A 54 0.05 -0.47 4.37
CA LEU A 54 0.47 -0.38 5.77
C LEU A 54 -0.59 -1.04 6.65
N LEU A 55 -0.15 -1.91 7.54
CA LEU A 55 -1.00 -2.81 8.31
C LEU A 55 -0.60 -2.84 9.79
N GLN A 56 -1.52 -3.32 10.62
CA GLN A 56 -1.21 -3.62 12.00
C GLN A 56 -0.46 -4.95 12.11
N PRO A 57 0.56 -5.05 12.97
CA PRO A 57 1.39 -6.26 13.09
C PRO A 57 0.77 -7.30 14.00
N THR A 58 -0.40 -7.81 13.62
CA THR A 58 -1.10 -8.82 14.41
C THR A 58 -1.40 -10.05 13.57
N VAL A 59 -1.41 -11.20 14.23
CA VAL A 59 -1.74 -12.48 13.58
C VAL A 59 -3.16 -12.44 13.03
N GLU A 60 -4.08 -11.79 13.75
CA GLU A 60 -5.48 -11.68 13.30
C GLU A 60 -5.57 -10.96 11.96
N GLN A 61 -4.88 -9.83 11.82
CA GLN A 61 -4.83 -9.12 10.56
C GLN A 61 -4.12 -9.96 9.49
N GLY A 62 -3.11 -10.72 9.89
CA GLY A 62 -2.40 -11.62 8.98
C GLY A 62 -3.32 -12.67 8.36
N LYS A 63 -4.22 -13.23 9.15
CA LYS A 63 -5.21 -14.19 8.63
C LYS A 63 -6.15 -13.55 7.62
N ARG A 64 -6.62 -12.36 7.91
CA ARG A 64 -7.53 -11.63 7.02
C ARG A 64 -6.85 -11.23 5.72
N VAL A 65 -5.62 -10.74 5.81
CA VAL A 65 -4.85 -10.34 4.63
C VAL A 65 -4.55 -11.56 3.76
N ARG A 66 -4.12 -12.66 4.37
CA ARG A 66 -3.85 -13.89 3.62
C ARG A 66 -5.08 -14.32 2.83
N HIS A 67 -6.23 -14.32 3.47
CA HIS A 67 -7.48 -14.71 2.83
C HIS A 67 -7.83 -13.74 1.68
N ALA A 68 -7.67 -12.44 1.93
CA ALA A 68 -7.96 -11.43 0.90
C ALA A 68 -7.07 -11.62 -0.32
N LEU A 69 -5.77 -11.87 -0.11
CA LEU A 69 -4.81 -11.96 -1.20
C LEU A 69 -4.92 -13.25 -2.01
N LEU A 70 -5.75 -14.21 -1.58
CA LEU A 70 -6.03 -15.39 -2.39
C LEU A 70 -6.74 -15.04 -3.71
N VAL A 71 -7.24 -13.83 -3.83
CA VAL A 71 -7.83 -13.34 -5.09
C VAL A 71 -6.78 -13.14 -6.17
N LEU A 72 -5.51 -13.04 -5.80
CA LEU A 72 -4.42 -12.86 -6.77
C LEU A 72 -4.21 -14.14 -7.57
N PRO A 73 -3.95 -14.03 -8.90
CA PRO A 73 -4.09 -15.18 -9.79
C PRO A 73 -3.06 -16.30 -9.65
N GLN A 74 -1.87 -16.02 -9.11
CA GLN A 74 -0.83 -17.05 -9.02
C GLN A 74 -0.84 -17.79 -7.67
N GLY A 75 -1.69 -17.38 -6.73
CA GLY A 75 -1.87 -18.09 -5.49
C GLY A 75 -0.71 -18.00 -4.50
N VAL A 76 0.16 -17.00 -4.65
CA VAL A 76 1.34 -16.84 -3.78
C VAL A 76 0.94 -16.65 -2.32
N ALA A 77 -0.23 -16.06 -2.06
CA ALA A 77 -0.69 -15.81 -0.70
C ALA A 77 -0.87 -17.10 0.12
N LYS A 78 -1.00 -18.24 -0.52
CA LYS A 78 -1.10 -19.52 0.21
C LYS A 78 0.12 -19.79 1.08
N ASP A 79 1.27 -19.23 0.71
CA ASP A 79 2.52 -19.45 1.40
C ASP A 79 2.77 -18.44 2.53
N ILE A 80 1.88 -17.48 2.72
CA ILE A 80 2.00 -16.51 3.81
C ILE A 80 1.63 -17.18 5.13
N ASP A 81 2.53 -17.10 6.10
CA ASP A 81 2.22 -17.50 7.46
C ASP A 81 1.71 -16.27 8.23
N PRO A 82 0.46 -16.27 8.71
CA PRO A 82 -0.04 -15.13 9.47
C PRO A 82 0.81 -14.74 10.68
N ALA A 83 1.56 -15.68 11.23
CA ALA A 83 2.45 -15.41 12.36
C ALA A 83 3.57 -14.42 11.99
N TRP A 84 3.92 -14.31 10.71
CA TRP A 84 4.94 -13.36 10.26
C TRP A 84 4.53 -11.90 10.55
N PHE A 85 3.23 -11.64 10.61
CA PHE A 85 2.74 -10.28 10.87
C PHE A 85 3.19 -9.77 12.23
N ALA A 86 3.24 -10.65 13.23
CA ALA A 86 3.67 -10.26 14.57
C ALA A 86 5.15 -9.87 14.62
N GLU A 87 5.94 -10.29 13.63
CA GLU A 87 7.35 -9.93 13.55
C GLU A 87 7.55 -8.48 13.09
N GLY A 88 6.57 -7.93 12.38
CA GLY A 88 6.61 -6.52 11.96
C GLY A 88 7.54 -6.19 10.81
N GLU A 89 8.07 -7.19 10.13
CA GLU A 89 8.93 -6.97 8.97
C GLU A 89 8.11 -6.98 7.69
N THR A 90 8.54 -6.20 6.71
CA THR A 90 7.86 -6.13 5.41
C THR A 90 7.77 -7.49 4.77
N ILE A 91 6.58 -7.82 4.28
CA ILE A 91 6.32 -9.05 3.54
C ILE A 91 6.04 -8.67 2.09
N ARG A 92 6.92 -9.11 1.19
CA ARG A 92 6.73 -8.85 -0.23
C ARG A 92 5.98 -10.00 -0.88
N VAL A 93 4.84 -9.71 -1.45
CA VAL A 93 4.01 -10.69 -2.14
C VAL A 93 4.13 -10.44 -3.64
N ALA A 94 4.96 -11.25 -4.30
CA ALA A 94 5.21 -11.14 -5.73
C ALA A 94 4.33 -12.17 -6.46
N ASP A 95 3.13 -11.76 -6.81
CA ASP A 95 2.18 -12.55 -7.59
C ASP A 95 2.23 -12.04 -9.04
N ALA A 96 1.10 -11.83 -9.69
CA ALA A 96 1.09 -11.20 -11.02
C ALA A 96 1.63 -9.76 -10.97
N PHE A 97 1.47 -9.11 -9.84
CA PHE A 97 2.09 -7.83 -9.53
C PHE A 97 2.55 -7.87 -8.08
N VAL A 98 3.32 -6.88 -7.65
CA VAL A 98 3.91 -6.90 -6.31
C VAL A 98 3.08 -6.09 -5.35
N VAL A 99 2.78 -6.69 -4.20
CA VAL A 99 2.16 -6.02 -3.05
C VAL A 99 3.15 -6.10 -1.90
N ASP A 100 3.55 -4.95 -1.37
CA ASP A 100 4.41 -4.90 -0.18
C ASP A 100 3.54 -4.65 1.05
N LEU A 101 3.52 -5.62 1.94
CA LEU A 101 2.81 -5.54 3.21
C LEU A 101 3.77 -4.97 4.23
N MET A 102 3.47 -3.77 4.72
CA MET A 102 4.39 -3.01 5.57
C MET A 102 3.77 -2.76 6.93
N PHE A 103 4.63 -2.64 7.93
CA PHE A 103 4.20 -2.37 9.31
C PHE A 103 4.87 -1.12 9.86
N ASN A 104 5.79 -0.54 9.09
CA ASN A 104 6.52 0.67 9.46
C ASN A 104 6.88 1.42 8.17
N ALA A 105 6.74 2.73 8.20
CA ALA A 105 7.13 3.58 7.09
C ALA A 105 7.82 4.81 7.67
N CYS A 106 9.16 4.83 7.61
CA CYS A 106 9.99 5.92 8.16
C CYS A 106 9.67 6.17 9.64
N GLY A 107 9.50 5.11 10.41
CA GLY A 107 9.20 5.21 11.84
C GLY A 107 7.72 5.35 12.18
N GLU A 108 6.87 5.57 11.18
CA GLU A 108 5.43 5.66 11.40
C GLU A 108 4.78 4.28 11.30
N THR A 109 3.71 4.08 12.07
CA THR A 109 2.96 2.83 12.08
C THR A 109 1.50 3.10 11.71
N TYR A 110 0.74 2.02 11.51
CA TYR A 110 -0.69 2.15 11.28
C TYR A 110 -1.35 3.01 12.38
N GLN A 111 -1.03 2.73 13.64
CA GLN A 111 -1.60 3.45 14.78
C GLN A 111 -1.17 4.91 14.80
N SER A 112 0.11 5.20 14.57
CA SER A 112 0.58 6.58 14.61
C SER A 112 0.01 7.43 13.49
N LEU A 113 -0.39 6.81 12.38
CA LEU A 113 -0.91 7.52 11.22
C LEU A 113 -2.44 7.61 11.19
N LEU A 114 -3.15 6.95 12.09
CA LEU A 114 -4.61 7.02 12.11
C LEU A 114 -5.16 8.44 12.14
N PRO A 115 -4.56 9.41 12.86
CA PRO A 115 -5.07 10.79 12.82
C PRO A 115 -5.07 11.43 11.44
N TYR A 116 -4.29 10.89 10.52
CA TYR A 116 -4.18 11.41 9.15
C TYR A 116 -4.95 10.58 8.13
N ALA A 117 -5.65 9.54 8.60
CA ALA A 117 -6.36 8.62 7.71
C ALA A 117 -7.58 9.29 7.08
N MET A 118 -7.83 8.96 5.84
CA MET A 118 -9.02 9.40 5.12
C MET A 118 -9.47 8.31 4.16
N THR A 119 -10.74 8.34 3.81
CA THR A 119 -11.27 7.45 2.78
C THR A 119 -11.66 8.30 1.59
N ILE A 120 -11.19 7.90 0.41
CA ILE A 120 -11.54 8.58 -0.84
C ILE A 120 -12.26 7.60 -1.75
N ASP A 121 -13.07 8.14 -2.67
CA ASP A 121 -13.70 7.34 -3.70
C ASP A 121 -12.77 7.34 -4.92
N PHE A 122 -12.25 6.17 -5.25
CA PHE A 122 -11.37 6.03 -6.41
C PHE A 122 -12.11 5.19 -7.46
N GLU A 123 -12.73 5.87 -8.41
CA GLU A 123 -13.48 5.25 -9.50
C GLU A 123 -14.49 4.21 -8.99
N GLY A 124 -15.20 4.57 -7.94
CA GLY A 124 -16.24 3.71 -7.36
C GLY A 124 -15.77 2.75 -6.27
N VAL A 125 -14.47 2.74 -5.96
CA VAL A 125 -13.92 1.88 -4.92
C VAL A 125 -13.48 2.75 -3.75
N PRO A 126 -13.95 2.48 -2.51
CA PRO A 126 -13.46 3.20 -1.35
C PRO A 126 -12.01 2.82 -1.09
N VAL A 127 -11.17 3.83 -0.90
CA VAL A 127 -9.75 3.65 -0.65
C VAL A 127 -9.40 4.32 0.67
N ARG A 128 -8.87 3.53 1.61
CA ARG A 128 -8.38 4.06 2.87
C ARG A 128 -6.92 4.43 2.70
N THR A 129 -6.62 5.70 2.86
CA THR A 129 -5.28 6.22 2.67
C THR A 129 -5.01 7.33 3.68
N LEU A 130 -4.00 8.14 3.45
CA LEU A 130 -3.61 9.24 4.31
C LEU A 130 -3.81 10.56 3.59
N ASN A 131 -4.04 11.62 4.37
CA ASN A 131 -4.00 12.96 3.78
C ASN A 131 -2.55 13.30 3.42
N LEU A 132 -2.35 14.47 2.83
CA LEU A 132 -1.01 14.86 2.36
C LEU A 132 0.02 14.92 3.47
N GLU A 133 -0.38 15.40 4.65
CA GLU A 133 0.53 15.45 5.80
C GLU A 133 0.97 14.05 6.23
N GLY A 134 0.02 13.12 6.28
CA GLY A 134 0.33 11.73 6.64
C GLY A 134 1.25 11.07 5.63
N LEU A 135 0.98 11.27 4.34
CA LEU A 135 1.84 10.72 3.29
C LEU A 135 3.25 11.30 3.38
N LEU A 136 3.37 12.59 3.65
CA LEU A 136 4.68 13.22 3.81
C LEU A 136 5.48 12.57 4.94
N LYS A 137 4.82 12.23 6.04
CA LYS A 137 5.48 11.54 7.15
C LYS A 137 6.09 10.20 6.74
N THR A 138 5.49 9.51 5.78
CA THR A 138 5.99 8.20 5.32
C THR A 138 7.16 8.31 4.34
N LYS A 139 7.54 9.52 3.95
CA LYS A 139 8.57 9.78 2.93
C LYS A 139 9.83 10.41 3.48
N GLN A 140 10.07 10.33 4.76
CA GLN A 140 11.19 10.99 5.42
C GLN A 140 12.47 10.15 5.42
N SER A 141 12.87 9.66 4.24
CA SER A 141 14.11 8.92 4.08
C SER A 141 15.04 9.62 3.10
N SER A 142 16.27 9.14 3.00
CA SER A 142 17.26 9.71 2.10
C SER A 142 17.18 9.14 0.68
N ARG A 143 16.28 8.18 0.42
CA ARG A 143 16.15 7.60 -0.93
C ARG A 143 15.69 8.67 -1.92
N ASP A 144 16.24 8.61 -3.14
CA ASP A 144 15.88 9.57 -4.19
C ASP A 144 14.39 9.55 -4.51
N LYS A 145 13.80 8.38 -4.52
CA LYS A 145 12.36 8.21 -4.75
C LYS A 145 11.54 8.99 -3.71
N ASP A 146 11.93 8.90 -2.43
CA ASP A 146 11.24 9.62 -1.37
C ASP A 146 11.47 11.13 -1.46
N ARG A 147 12.64 11.56 -1.90
CA ARG A 147 12.90 12.99 -2.10
C ARG A 147 11.96 13.59 -3.16
N LEU A 148 11.78 12.86 -4.26
CA LEU A 148 10.86 13.29 -5.32
C LEU A 148 9.42 13.35 -4.82
N ASP A 149 9.01 12.32 -4.08
CA ASP A 149 7.66 12.28 -3.50
C ASP A 149 7.44 13.44 -2.53
N ARG A 150 8.46 13.77 -1.70
CA ARG A 150 8.35 14.91 -0.79
C ARG A 150 8.13 16.22 -1.54
N LEU A 151 8.83 16.41 -2.66
CA LEU A 151 8.63 17.62 -3.46
C LEU A 151 7.20 17.77 -3.94
N VAL A 152 6.61 16.68 -4.43
CA VAL A 152 5.22 16.67 -4.89
C VAL A 152 4.28 16.98 -3.72
N LEU A 153 4.48 16.33 -2.59
CA LEU A 153 3.62 16.49 -1.42
C LEU A 153 3.73 17.88 -0.81
N GLU A 154 4.94 18.41 -0.72
CA GLU A 154 5.15 19.75 -0.17
C GLU A 154 4.50 20.82 -1.04
N ARG A 155 4.61 20.69 -2.37
CA ARG A 155 3.95 21.61 -3.29
C ARG A 155 2.43 21.53 -3.17
N ALA A 156 1.90 20.32 -3.02
CA ALA A 156 0.46 20.12 -2.87
C ALA A 156 -0.05 20.73 -1.56
N LEU A 157 0.71 20.57 -0.48
CA LEU A 157 0.37 21.17 0.81
C LEU A 157 0.39 22.69 0.75
N ASP A 158 1.43 23.27 0.12
CA ASP A 158 1.53 24.71 -0.04
C ASP A 158 0.36 25.25 -0.85
N ALA A 159 -0.01 24.57 -1.93
CA ALA A 159 -1.15 24.98 -2.75
C ALA A 159 -2.45 24.95 -1.95
N SER A 160 -2.63 23.97 -1.08
CA SER A 160 -3.84 23.85 -0.27
C SER A 160 -3.92 24.96 0.80
N LYS A 161 -2.77 25.42 1.31
CA LYS A 161 -2.74 26.50 2.30
C LYS A 161 -3.04 27.86 1.69
N ASN A 162 -2.81 28.00 0.39
CA ASN A 162 -3.00 29.27 -0.31
C ASN A 162 -4.39 29.42 -0.94
N ARG A 163 -5.29 28.53 -0.64
CA ARG A 163 -6.68 28.60 -1.12
C ARG A 163 -7.58 29.36 -0.19
#